data_994b1143386397acfed6032f9aa4416f
#
_entry.id   994b1143386397acfed6032f9aa4416f
#
_cell.length_a   1.000
_cell.length_b   1.000
_cell.length_c   1.000
_cell.angle_alpha   90.00
_cell.angle_beta   90.00
_cell.angle_gamma   90.00
#
_symmetry.space_group_name_H-M   'P 1'
#
loop_
_entity.id
_entity.type
_entity.pdbx_description
1 polymer ?
#
loop_
_entity_poly.entity_id
_entity_poly.type
_entity_poly.pdbx_seq_one_letter_code
_entity_poly.pdbx_strand_id
1 'polypeptide(L)'
;MRILLTGASGFLGSHIAEQLDQQGADVRALVRPTSDTRFLEGLEHVTLVAGALSDKDSLLAAVEGVDGIIHAAGLVKARRPADFHRTNGQGTGNLLDAAKQNAQGIQRLVLVSSLAVMGPSEDGRPLPADAPPNPVTHYGRSKLAAEQAARAESDSLPITIIRPPIIYGPRDREVLPFFKSVQLGVLPLTGSPNSAVSAIYVADCAAACIKALDADVPSGATYFVEDGGLETLGGLIAHIENALGKRAWLRVPVPRFLMYGAALGSEFYGSVMGRAVMLTRDKLNELLAAHWVCDSAEAQAALGWKPRISFAEGTRITGAWYRRAGWL
;
A
#
# COMPACT_ATOMS: atom_id res chain seq x y z
N MET A 1 0.71 -2.75 -24.74
CA MET A 1 -0.12 -1.88 -23.86
C MET A 1 0.76 -0.79 -23.31
N ARG A 2 0.33 0.46 -23.40
CA ARG A 2 0.97 1.59 -22.74
C ARG A 2 0.28 1.89 -21.42
N ILE A 3 1.01 1.89 -20.32
CA ILE A 3 0.45 1.98 -18.98
C ILE A 3 0.94 3.23 -18.27
N LEU A 4 0.03 4.06 -17.77
CA LEU A 4 0.37 5.12 -16.83
C LEU A 4 0.46 4.52 -15.41
N LEU A 5 1.62 4.64 -14.79
CA LEU A 5 1.83 4.25 -13.40
C LEU A 5 2.07 5.49 -12.55
N THR A 6 1.13 5.82 -11.67
CA THR A 6 1.35 6.86 -10.66
C THR A 6 1.88 6.22 -9.38
N GLY A 7 2.74 6.93 -8.66
CA GLY A 7 3.39 6.38 -7.47
C GLY A 7 4.54 5.41 -7.76
N ALA A 8 5.04 5.39 -8.99
CA ALA A 8 6.11 4.50 -9.46
C ALA A 8 7.40 4.57 -8.61
N SER A 9 7.76 5.74 -8.07
CA SER A 9 8.92 5.90 -7.18
C SER A 9 8.68 5.43 -5.74
N GLY A 10 7.45 5.01 -5.40
CA GLY A 10 7.08 4.47 -4.09
C GLY A 10 7.44 2.99 -3.93
N PHE A 11 7.20 2.45 -2.73
CA PHE A 11 7.48 1.05 -2.40
C PHE A 11 6.77 0.08 -3.35
N LEU A 12 5.43 0.02 -3.36
CA LEU A 12 4.68 -0.86 -4.25
C LEU A 12 4.88 -0.48 -5.72
N GLY A 13 4.83 0.82 -6.04
CA GLY A 13 4.92 1.28 -7.42
C GLY A 13 6.24 0.91 -8.10
N SER A 14 7.37 0.89 -7.39
CA SER A 14 8.65 0.47 -7.95
C SER A 14 8.71 -1.03 -8.30
N HIS A 15 7.97 -1.87 -7.56
CA HIS A 15 7.84 -3.29 -7.90
C HIS A 15 6.86 -3.52 -9.05
N ILE A 16 5.79 -2.71 -9.16
CA ILE A 16 4.90 -2.72 -10.32
C ILE A 16 5.67 -2.33 -11.58
N ALA A 17 6.46 -1.24 -11.53
CA ALA A 17 7.28 -0.79 -12.64
C ALA A 17 8.25 -1.88 -13.10
N GLU A 18 8.96 -2.52 -12.17
CA GLU A 18 9.92 -3.60 -12.45
C GLU A 18 9.25 -4.82 -13.10
N GLN A 19 8.07 -5.24 -12.63
CA GLN A 19 7.35 -6.37 -13.22
C GLN A 19 6.78 -6.05 -14.60
N LEU A 20 6.29 -4.81 -14.83
CA LEU A 20 5.83 -4.37 -16.14
C LEU A 20 6.98 -4.27 -17.14
N ASP A 21 8.14 -3.77 -16.72
CA ASP A 21 9.37 -3.74 -17.50
C ASP A 21 9.80 -5.13 -17.94
N GLN A 22 9.81 -6.10 -17.01
CA GLN A 22 10.13 -7.51 -17.29
C GLN A 22 9.14 -8.15 -18.29
N GLN A 23 7.92 -7.64 -18.37
CA GLN A 23 6.90 -8.07 -19.35
C GLN A 23 7.00 -7.33 -20.69
N GLY A 24 7.93 -6.37 -20.83
CA GLY A 24 8.08 -5.54 -22.02
C GLY A 24 6.95 -4.53 -22.25
N ALA A 25 6.21 -4.15 -21.20
CA ALA A 25 5.15 -3.17 -21.27
C ALA A 25 5.71 -1.74 -21.34
N ASP A 26 5.16 -0.88 -22.21
CA ASP A 26 5.50 0.55 -22.27
C ASP A 26 4.91 1.29 -21.07
N VAL A 27 5.75 1.70 -20.11
CA VAL A 27 5.31 2.32 -18.84
C VAL A 27 5.66 3.79 -18.80
N ARG A 28 4.65 4.65 -18.64
CA ARG A 28 4.81 6.04 -18.23
C ARG A 28 4.75 6.14 -16.70
N ALA A 29 5.89 6.37 -16.08
CA ALA A 29 5.99 6.54 -14.64
C ALA A 29 5.84 8.02 -14.26
N LEU A 30 4.69 8.42 -13.72
CA LEU A 30 4.45 9.79 -13.24
C LEU A 30 5.24 10.03 -11.96
N VAL A 31 6.22 10.92 -12.00
CA VAL A 31 7.12 11.24 -10.90
C VAL A 31 7.22 12.76 -10.69
N ARG A 32 7.31 13.18 -9.43
CA ARG A 32 7.59 14.60 -9.11
C ARG A 32 9.10 14.86 -9.29
N PRO A 33 9.53 16.10 -9.59
CA PRO A 33 10.94 16.43 -9.68
C PRO A 33 11.77 16.07 -8.43
N THR A 34 11.11 15.99 -7.27
CA THR A 34 11.73 15.65 -5.98
C THR A 34 11.66 14.17 -5.63
N SER A 35 11.12 13.33 -6.51
CA SER A 35 10.99 11.88 -6.26
C SER A 35 12.35 11.19 -6.30
N ASP A 36 12.53 10.23 -5.41
CA ASP A 36 13.67 9.31 -5.46
C ASP A 36 13.38 8.21 -6.48
N THR A 37 14.03 8.26 -7.62
CA THR A 37 13.79 7.35 -8.76
C THR A 37 14.81 6.22 -8.88
N ARG A 38 15.69 6.04 -7.88
CA ARG A 38 16.78 5.04 -7.91
C ARG A 38 16.33 3.61 -8.26
N PHE A 39 15.10 3.23 -7.93
CA PHE A 39 14.56 1.90 -8.23
C PHE A 39 13.89 1.81 -9.61
N LEU A 40 13.85 2.91 -10.35
CA LEU A 40 13.38 2.97 -11.73
C LEU A 40 14.55 3.09 -12.73
N GLU A 41 15.75 3.34 -12.22
CA GLU A 41 16.96 3.47 -13.05
C GLU A 41 17.32 2.11 -13.67
N GLY A 42 17.58 2.11 -14.98
CA GLY A 42 17.95 0.90 -15.72
C GLY A 42 16.79 0.04 -16.18
N LEU A 43 15.53 0.42 -15.91
CA LEU A 43 14.37 -0.22 -16.50
C LEU A 43 14.21 0.26 -17.96
N GLU A 44 14.19 -0.68 -18.91
CA GLU A 44 14.27 -0.38 -20.35
C GLU A 44 12.97 0.17 -20.92
N HIS A 45 11.83 -0.31 -20.39
CA HIS A 45 10.49 0.03 -20.90
C HIS A 45 9.77 1.07 -20.01
N VAL A 46 10.50 1.72 -19.09
CA VAL A 46 9.94 2.71 -18.16
C VAL A 46 10.42 4.11 -18.50
N THR A 47 9.51 4.95 -18.94
CA THR A 47 9.77 6.37 -19.21
C THR A 47 9.28 7.23 -18.06
N LEU A 48 10.17 8.05 -17.47
CA LEU A 48 9.80 8.99 -16.42
C LEU A 48 9.10 10.21 -17.02
N VAL A 49 7.90 10.51 -16.51
CA VAL A 49 7.11 11.69 -16.90
C VAL A 49 6.97 12.59 -15.68
N ALA A 50 7.42 13.86 -15.81
CA ALA A 50 7.32 14.82 -14.72
C ALA A 50 5.86 15.25 -14.52
N GLY A 51 5.38 15.22 -13.26
CA GLY A 51 4.04 15.67 -12.93
C GLY A 51 3.64 15.34 -11.49
N ALA A 52 2.43 15.76 -11.12
CA ALA A 52 1.89 15.55 -9.79
C ALA A 52 0.36 15.44 -9.82
N LEU A 53 -0.23 14.72 -8.85
CA LEU A 53 -1.69 14.61 -8.72
C LEU A 53 -2.41 15.95 -8.49
N SER A 54 -1.70 16.99 -8.07
CA SER A 54 -2.22 18.34 -7.91
C SER A 54 -2.10 19.20 -9.16
N ASP A 55 -1.40 18.76 -10.19
CA ASP A 55 -1.15 19.45 -11.44
C ASP A 55 -1.96 18.82 -12.56
N LYS A 56 -3.10 19.44 -12.89
CA LYS A 56 -4.05 18.92 -13.87
C LYS A 56 -3.47 18.86 -15.28
N ASP A 57 -2.66 19.81 -15.66
CA ASP A 57 -2.06 19.86 -16.99
C ASP A 57 -1.05 18.72 -17.18
N SER A 58 -0.24 18.45 -16.14
CA SER A 58 0.67 17.31 -16.17
C SER A 58 -0.07 15.96 -16.21
N LEU A 59 -1.24 15.87 -15.58
CA LEU A 59 -2.07 14.66 -15.63
C LEU A 59 -2.69 14.46 -17.01
N LEU A 60 -3.18 15.51 -17.66
CA LEU A 60 -3.71 15.45 -19.01
C LEU A 60 -2.66 14.94 -20.00
N ALA A 61 -1.46 15.50 -19.94
CA ALA A 61 -0.35 15.04 -20.78
C ALA A 61 0.07 13.59 -20.46
N ALA A 62 0.00 13.19 -19.18
CA ALA A 62 0.38 11.84 -18.78
C ALA A 62 -0.61 10.77 -19.24
N VAL A 63 -1.92 11.06 -19.30
CA VAL A 63 -2.97 10.10 -19.72
C VAL A 63 -3.14 10.01 -21.23
N GLU A 64 -2.54 10.93 -22.00
CA GLU A 64 -2.69 10.95 -23.46
C GLU A 64 -2.14 9.67 -24.11
N GLY A 65 -3.00 8.93 -24.83
CA GLY A 65 -2.64 7.73 -25.58
C GLY A 65 -2.18 6.56 -24.70
N VAL A 66 -2.60 6.48 -23.43
CA VAL A 66 -2.39 5.29 -22.59
C VAL A 66 -3.57 4.33 -22.70
N ASP A 67 -3.29 3.03 -22.62
CA ASP A 67 -4.27 1.96 -22.69
C ASP A 67 -4.76 1.54 -21.30
N GLY A 68 -3.93 1.74 -20.26
CA GLY A 68 -4.25 1.36 -18.89
C GLY A 68 -3.62 2.29 -17.86
N ILE A 69 -4.21 2.34 -16.67
CA ILE A 69 -3.70 3.16 -15.57
C ILE A 69 -3.60 2.31 -14.31
N ILE A 70 -2.43 2.32 -13.64
CA ILE A 70 -2.31 1.83 -12.26
C ILE A 70 -2.06 3.03 -11.35
N HIS A 71 -3.04 3.33 -10.51
CA HIS A 71 -2.96 4.44 -9.56
C HIS A 71 -2.51 3.96 -8.17
N ALA A 72 -1.19 3.88 -7.98
CA ALA A 72 -0.57 3.51 -6.70
C ALA A 72 -0.05 4.73 -5.89
N ALA A 73 -0.20 5.94 -6.44
CA ALA A 73 0.19 7.15 -5.72
C ALA A 73 -0.73 7.41 -4.53
N GLY A 74 -0.12 7.71 -3.38
CA GLY A 74 -0.84 8.09 -2.17
C GLY A 74 0.11 8.34 -1.01
N LEU A 75 -0.35 9.12 -0.03
CA LEU A 75 0.36 9.31 1.23
C LEU A 75 -0.11 8.25 2.23
N VAL A 76 0.84 7.56 2.86
CA VAL A 76 0.61 6.66 4.02
C VAL A 76 0.91 7.37 5.33
N LYS A 77 1.62 8.50 5.27
CA LYS A 77 1.89 9.43 6.39
C LYS A 77 1.84 10.88 5.91
N ALA A 78 1.34 11.76 6.75
CA ALA A 78 1.20 13.18 6.43
C ALA A 78 1.50 14.06 7.66
N ARG A 79 1.83 15.33 7.43
CA ARG A 79 2.01 16.31 8.50
C ARG A 79 0.69 16.74 9.10
N ARG A 80 -0.33 16.87 8.28
CA ARG A 80 -1.68 17.32 8.65
C ARG A 80 -2.73 16.39 8.04
N PRO A 81 -3.84 16.14 8.72
CA PRO A 81 -4.95 15.33 8.20
C PRO A 81 -5.42 15.75 6.80
N ALA A 82 -5.48 17.08 6.55
CA ALA A 82 -5.88 17.63 5.25
C ALA A 82 -4.94 17.20 4.09
N ASP A 83 -3.66 16.91 4.37
CA ASP A 83 -2.71 16.50 3.35
C ASP A 83 -3.06 15.09 2.79
N PHE A 84 -3.61 14.19 3.65
CA PHE A 84 -4.15 12.91 3.19
C PHE A 84 -5.31 13.12 2.21
N HIS A 85 -6.31 13.93 2.57
CA HIS A 85 -7.48 14.16 1.73
C HIS A 85 -7.11 14.84 0.41
N ARG A 86 -6.22 15.83 0.47
CA ARG A 86 -5.74 16.53 -0.72
C ARG A 86 -5.03 15.58 -1.69
N THR A 87 -4.14 14.71 -1.17
CA THR A 87 -3.36 13.83 -2.04
C THR A 87 -4.14 12.59 -2.46
N ASN A 88 -4.73 11.86 -1.47
CA ASN A 88 -5.37 10.58 -1.75
C ASN A 88 -6.78 10.77 -2.34
N GLY A 89 -7.59 11.71 -1.81
CA GLY A 89 -8.95 11.99 -2.30
C GLY A 89 -8.95 12.88 -3.54
N GLN A 90 -8.59 14.15 -3.38
CA GLN A 90 -8.64 15.12 -4.48
C GLN A 90 -7.66 14.77 -5.62
N GLY A 91 -6.45 14.28 -5.27
CA GLY A 91 -5.48 13.84 -6.26
C GLY A 91 -5.98 12.68 -7.13
N THR A 92 -6.71 11.72 -6.54
CA THR A 92 -7.40 10.65 -7.30
C THR A 92 -8.48 11.26 -8.19
N GLY A 93 -9.31 12.19 -7.68
CA GLY A 93 -10.31 12.88 -8.48
C GLY A 93 -9.71 13.59 -9.69
N ASN A 94 -8.60 14.31 -9.51
CA ASN A 94 -7.90 14.98 -10.62
C ASN A 94 -7.42 14.00 -11.69
N LEU A 95 -6.90 12.83 -11.28
CA LEU A 95 -6.49 11.78 -12.23
C LEU A 95 -7.69 11.20 -12.98
N LEU A 96 -8.80 10.96 -12.29
CA LEU A 96 -10.05 10.48 -12.93
C LEU A 96 -10.59 11.50 -13.93
N ASP A 97 -10.58 12.79 -13.59
CA ASP A 97 -10.98 13.87 -14.50
C ASP A 97 -10.11 13.90 -15.77
N ALA A 98 -8.78 13.73 -15.62
CA ALA A 98 -7.88 13.65 -16.76
C ALA A 98 -8.12 12.37 -17.58
N ALA A 99 -8.31 11.22 -16.91
CA ALA A 99 -8.56 9.94 -17.56
C ALA A 99 -9.86 9.95 -18.41
N LYS A 100 -10.92 10.62 -17.95
CA LYS A 100 -12.17 10.76 -18.72
C LYS A 100 -11.98 11.44 -20.07
N GLN A 101 -11.03 12.34 -20.21
CA GLN A 101 -10.76 13.01 -21.47
C GLN A 101 -10.15 12.06 -22.53
N ASN A 102 -9.59 10.92 -22.07
CA ASN A 102 -9.07 9.85 -22.92
C ASN A 102 -9.83 8.51 -22.71
N ALA A 103 -11.08 8.56 -22.25
CA ALA A 103 -11.82 7.39 -21.78
C ALA A 103 -11.96 6.30 -22.85
N GLN A 104 -12.09 6.65 -24.14
CA GLN A 104 -12.22 5.69 -25.23
C GLN A 104 -10.96 4.84 -25.46
N GLY A 105 -9.80 5.30 -25.00
CA GLY A 105 -8.53 4.55 -25.11
C GLY A 105 -8.22 3.70 -23.89
N ILE A 106 -8.83 3.99 -22.73
CA ILE A 106 -8.48 3.34 -21.46
C ILE A 106 -9.29 2.05 -21.29
N GLN A 107 -8.60 0.92 -21.32
CA GLN A 107 -9.18 -0.41 -21.14
C GLN A 107 -9.46 -0.70 -19.65
N ARG A 108 -8.61 -0.19 -18.73
CA ARG A 108 -8.80 -0.35 -17.28
C ARG A 108 -7.99 0.67 -16.48
N LEU A 109 -8.61 1.19 -15.42
CA LEU A 109 -7.94 1.93 -14.36
C LEU A 109 -7.97 1.09 -13.08
N VAL A 110 -6.80 0.76 -12.55
CA VAL A 110 -6.65 0.04 -11.28
C VAL A 110 -6.30 1.03 -10.18
N LEU A 111 -7.22 1.21 -9.22
CA LEU A 111 -6.98 2.02 -8.02
C LEU A 111 -6.43 1.15 -6.90
N VAL A 112 -5.22 1.44 -6.44
CA VAL A 112 -4.68 0.82 -5.23
C VAL A 112 -5.23 1.54 -4.00
N SER A 113 -6.17 0.90 -3.31
CA SER A 113 -6.76 1.34 -2.05
C SER A 113 -6.06 0.71 -0.84
N SER A 114 -6.78 0.31 0.20
CA SER A 114 -6.23 -0.33 1.40
C SER A 114 -7.34 -1.02 2.21
N LEU A 115 -6.99 -2.09 2.94
CA LEU A 115 -7.84 -2.66 3.99
C LEU A 115 -8.25 -1.62 5.05
N ALA A 116 -7.45 -0.56 5.24
CA ALA A 116 -7.73 0.53 6.18
C ALA A 116 -9.07 1.26 5.91
N VAL A 117 -9.65 1.11 4.73
CA VAL A 117 -11.01 1.61 4.39
C VAL A 117 -12.07 0.90 5.21
N MET A 118 -11.89 -0.39 5.46
CA MET A 118 -12.89 -1.22 6.16
C MET A 118 -12.87 -1.05 7.68
N GLY A 119 -11.73 -0.63 8.23
CA GLY A 119 -11.50 -0.69 9.67
C GLY A 119 -11.13 -2.08 10.15
N PRO A 120 -10.93 -2.25 11.48
CA PRO A 120 -10.59 -3.52 12.08
C PRO A 120 -11.82 -4.47 12.15
N SER A 121 -11.57 -5.78 12.10
CA SER A 121 -12.56 -6.80 12.45
C SER A 121 -12.66 -6.90 13.97
N GLU A 122 -13.87 -7.05 14.48
CA GLU A 122 -14.10 -7.17 15.93
C GLU A 122 -13.81 -8.58 16.46
N ASP A 123 -14.11 -9.59 15.66
CA ASP A 123 -14.03 -11.02 16.05
C ASP A 123 -12.85 -11.76 15.38
N GLY A 124 -12.05 -11.08 14.58
CA GLY A 124 -10.91 -11.66 13.85
C GLY A 124 -11.29 -12.45 12.61
N ARG A 125 -12.54 -12.37 12.16
CA ARG A 125 -12.95 -12.94 10.87
C ARG A 125 -12.75 -11.95 9.75
N PRO A 126 -12.39 -12.42 8.55
CA PRO A 126 -12.29 -11.55 7.38
C PRO A 126 -13.60 -10.82 7.11
N LEU A 127 -13.50 -9.50 6.86
CA LEU A 127 -14.65 -8.69 6.47
C LEU A 127 -14.93 -8.92 4.97
N PRO A 128 -16.21 -9.08 4.56
CA PRO A 128 -16.58 -9.11 3.17
C PRO A 128 -16.20 -7.79 2.45
N ALA A 129 -15.89 -7.86 1.15
CA ALA A 129 -15.48 -6.67 0.39
C ALA A 129 -16.60 -5.62 0.25
N ASP A 130 -17.87 -6.05 0.33
CA ASP A 130 -19.08 -5.25 0.26
C ASP A 130 -19.58 -4.76 1.62
N ALA A 131 -18.94 -5.16 2.74
CA ALA A 131 -19.31 -4.65 4.06
C ALA A 131 -19.19 -3.11 4.11
N PRO A 132 -20.03 -2.45 4.93
CA PRO A 132 -19.95 -0.99 5.07
C PRO A 132 -18.56 -0.53 5.55
N PRO A 133 -17.91 0.42 4.87
CA PRO A 133 -16.63 0.96 5.29
C PRO A 133 -16.70 1.63 6.66
N ASN A 134 -15.72 1.37 7.52
CA ASN A 134 -15.61 1.98 8.85
C ASN A 134 -14.15 2.38 9.19
N PRO A 135 -13.54 3.31 8.42
CA PRO A 135 -12.14 3.68 8.62
C PRO A 135 -11.90 4.40 9.93
N VAL A 136 -10.93 3.93 10.72
CA VAL A 136 -10.60 4.46 12.04
C VAL A 136 -9.51 5.54 12.02
N THR A 137 -8.85 5.77 10.86
CA THR A 137 -7.77 6.74 10.70
C THR A 137 -8.05 7.76 9.60
N HIS A 138 -7.34 8.91 9.62
CA HIS A 138 -7.38 9.88 8.52
C HIS A 138 -6.88 9.28 7.19
N TYR A 139 -5.90 8.38 7.25
CA TYR A 139 -5.45 7.62 6.09
C TYR A 139 -6.59 6.77 5.51
N GLY A 140 -7.23 5.93 6.31
CA GLY A 140 -8.34 5.09 5.88
C GLY A 140 -9.50 5.92 5.29
N ARG A 141 -9.88 7.04 5.97
CA ARG A 141 -10.89 7.97 5.45
C ARG A 141 -10.50 8.58 4.11
N SER A 142 -9.22 8.92 3.90
CA SER A 142 -8.75 9.47 2.64
C SER A 142 -8.75 8.46 1.49
N LYS A 143 -8.46 7.17 1.80
CA LYS A 143 -8.57 6.08 0.83
C LYS A 143 -10.03 5.78 0.50
N LEU A 144 -10.94 5.86 1.47
CA LEU A 144 -12.38 5.76 1.21
C LEU A 144 -12.86 6.89 0.28
N ALA A 145 -12.41 8.12 0.49
CA ALA A 145 -12.74 9.24 -0.41
C ALA A 145 -12.23 9.00 -1.85
N ALA A 146 -11.04 8.38 -2.02
CA ALA A 146 -10.53 7.98 -3.32
C ALA A 146 -11.41 6.89 -3.98
N GLU A 147 -11.85 5.89 -3.21
CA GLU A 147 -12.77 4.86 -3.71
C GLU A 147 -14.13 5.42 -4.11
N GLN A 148 -14.67 6.34 -3.31
CA GLN A 148 -15.93 7.02 -3.61
C GLN A 148 -15.84 7.82 -4.93
N ALA A 149 -14.74 8.55 -5.12
CA ALA A 149 -14.50 9.25 -6.38
C ALA A 149 -14.39 8.27 -7.56
N ALA A 150 -13.69 7.15 -7.40
CA ALA A 150 -13.56 6.12 -8.43
C ALA A 150 -14.91 5.47 -8.76
N ARG A 151 -15.71 5.11 -7.75
CA ARG A 151 -17.04 4.53 -7.96
C ARG A 151 -18.02 5.47 -8.67
N ALA A 152 -17.93 6.78 -8.38
CA ALA A 152 -18.76 7.77 -9.07
C ALA A 152 -18.46 7.87 -10.57
N GLU A 153 -17.28 7.42 -11.01
CA GLU A 153 -16.87 7.43 -12.41
C GLU A 153 -16.91 6.04 -13.07
N SER A 154 -17.42 5.01 -12.39
CA SER A 154 -17.41 3.63 -12.89
C SER A 154 -18.28 3.40 -14.14
N ASP A 155 -19.25 4.26 -14.41
CA ASP A 155 -20.04 4.23 -15.65
C ASP A 155 -19.29 4.85 -16.85
N SER A 156 -18.32 5.73 -16.57
CA SER A 156 -17.55 6.47 -17.57
C SER A 156 -16.18 5.85 -17.85
N LEU A 157 -15.62 5.16 -16.87
CA LEU A 157 -14.30 4.54 -16.92
C LEU A 157 -14.36 3.10 -16.39
N PRO A 158 -13.71 2.14 -17.04
CA PRO A 158 -13.58 0.79 -16.52
C PRO A 158 -12.58 0.78 -15.33
N ILE A 159 -13.09 0.68 -14.10
CA ILE A 159 -12.31 0.81 -12.86
C ILE A 159 -12.32 -0.49 -12.06
N THR A 160 -11.16 -0.88 -11.54
CA THR A 160 -11.01 -1.96 -10.55
C THR A 160 -10.30 -1.41 -9.31
N ILE A 161 -10.80 -1.75 -8.13
CA ILE A 161 -10.24 -1.30 -6.85
C ILE A 161 -9.58 -2.48 -6.16
N ILE A 162 -8.30 -2.33 -5.79
CA ILE A 162 -7.54 -3.33 -5.04
C ILE A 162 -7.31 -2.82 -3.62
N ARG A 163 -7.69 -3.61 -2.62
CA ARG A 163 -7.53 -3.33 -1.19
C ARG A 163 -6.49 -4.26 -0.57
N PRO A 164 -5.20 -3.92 -0.62
CA PRO A 164 -4.19 -4.70 0.09
C PRO A 164 -4.26 -4.43 1.60
N PRO A 165 -3.90 -5.43 2.44
CA PRO A 165 -3.61 -5.27 3.86
C PRO A 165 -2.20 -4.71 4.07
N ILE A 166 -1.46 -5.20 5.07
CA ILE A 166 -0.04 -4.89 5.26
C ILE A 166 0.75 -5.42 4.07
N ILE A 167 1.35 -4.52 3.28
CA ILE A 167 2.29 -4.88 2.23
C ILE A 167 3.70 -4.88 2.82
N TYR A 168 4.48 -5.95 2.60
CA TYR A 168 5.85 -6.06 3.09
C TYR A 168 6.78 -6.63 2.01
N GLY A 169 8.09 -6.37 2.13
CA GLY A 169 9.05 -6.88 1.15
C GLY A 169 10.31 -6.01 1.04
N PRO A 170 11.19 -6.30 0.09
CA PRO A 170 12.32 -5.46 -0.27
C PRO A 170 11.89 -4.01 -0.54
N ARG A 171 12.69 -3.02 -0.10
CA ARG A 171 12.44 -1.56 -0.21
C ARG A 171 11.40 -1.01 0.79
N ASP A 172 10.74 -1.88 1.58
CA ASP A 172 9.79 -1.42 2.59
C ASP A 172 10.50 -0.76 3.78
N ARG A 173 9.97 0.38 4.23
CA ARG A 173 10.44 1.12 5.40
C ARG A 173 9.50 1.04 6.60
N GLU A 174 8.29 0.55 6.38
CA GLU A 174 7.24 0.52 7.42
C GLU A 174 7.42 -0.71 8.34
N VAL A 175 7.82 -1.87 7.78
CA VAL A 175 8.08 -3.10 8.55
C VAL A 175 9.53 -3.17 9.04
N LEU A 176 10.45 -2.41 8.45
CA LEU A 176 11.87 -2.36 8.85
C LEU A 176 12.10 -2.17 10.36
N PRO A 177 11.35 -1.34 11.12
CA PRO A 177 11.51 -1.21 12.55
C PRO A 177 11.36 -2.52 13.33
N PHE A 178 10.48 -3.43 12.90
CA PHE A 178 10.33 -4.75 13.53
C PHE A 178 11.59 -5.61 13.35
N PHE A 179 12.16 -5.63 12.15
CA PHE A 179 13.42 -6.31 11.88
C PHE A 179 14.57 -5.74 12.74
N LYS A 180 14.67 -4.41 12.83
CA LYS A 180 15.66 -3.74 13.69
C LYS A 180 15.48 -4.08 15.17
N SER A 181 14.24 -4.11 15.65
CA SER A 181 13.93 -4.47 17.04
C SER A 181 14.36 -5.89 17.35
N VAL A 182 14.06 -6.86 16.47
CA VAL A 182 14.52 -8.24 16.62
C VAL A 182 16.05 -8.33 16.55
N GLN A 183 16.69 -7.60 15.63
CA GLN A 183 18.15 -7.58 15.51
C GLN A 183 18.83 -7.03 16.77
N LEU A 184 18.24 -6.02 17.41
CA LEU A 184 18.69 -5.45 18.69
C LEU A 184 18.33 -6.34 19.88
N GLY A 185 17.47 -7.33 19.71
CA GLY A 185 17.01 -8.23 20.76
C GLY A 185 15.94 -7.63 21.69
N VAL A 186 15.41 -6.44 21.39
CA VAL A 186 14.38 -5.75 22.19
C VAL A 186 13.15 -5.49 21.33
N LEU A 187 12.04 -6.10 21.71
CA LEU A 187 10.79 -6.01 20.96
C LEU A 187 9.70 -5.31 21.79
N PRO A 188 9.31 -4.08 21.44
CA PRO A 188 8.15 -3.45 22.04
C PRO A 188 6.87 -4.12 21.52
N LEU A 189 6.04 -4.61 22.44
CA LEU A 189 4.74 -5.19 22.12
C LEU A 189 3.67 -4.10 22.23
N THR A 190 3.13 -3.66 21.10
CA THR A 190 2.15 -2.56 21.00
C THR A 190 0.71 -3.05 20.89
N GLY A 191 0.48 -4.36 20.92
CA GLY A 191 -0.85 -4.99 20.82
C GLY A 191 -0.82 -6.42 21.35
N SER A 192 -1.93 -7.13 21.21
CA SER A 192 -1.98 -8.56 21.56
C SER A 192 -1.18 -9.39 20.54
N PRO A 193 -0.30 -10.28 20.96
CA PRO A 193 0.37 -11.21 20.06
C PRO A 193 -0.62 -12.13 19.32
N ASN A 194 -1.83 -12.29 19.86
CA ASN A 194 -2.90 -13.08 19.25
C ASN A 194 -3.78 -12.27 18.28
N SER A 195 -3.51 -10.98 18.07
CA SER A 195 -4.21 -10.18 17.07
C SER A 195 -4.03 -10.80 15.68
N ALA A 196 -5.13 -11.14 15.04
CA ALA A 196 -5.11 -11.68 13.69
C ALA A 196 -4.82 -10.57 12.67
N VAL A 197 -3.94 -10.83 11.74
CA VAL A 197 -3.53 -9.88 10.71
C VAL A 197 -3.34 -10.58 9.37
N SER A 198 -3.79 -9.93 8.30
CA SER A 198 -3.46 -10.31 6.93
C SER A 198 -2.28 -9.48 6.44
N ALA A 199 -1.47 -10.08 5.59
CA ALA A 199 -0.35 -9.42 4.95
C ALA A 199 -0.24 -9.89 3.49
N ILE A 200 0.53 -9.17 2.68
CA ILE A 200 0.84 -9.58 1.31
C ILE A 200 2.28 -9.22 0.96
N TYR A 201 2.99 -10.15 0.35
CA TYR A 201 4.30 -9.87 -0.19
C TYR A 201 4.22 -8.90 -1.37
N VAL A 202 5.11 -7.91 -1.42
CA VAL A 202 5.01 -6.80 -2.37
C VAL A 202 4.98 -7.22 -3.84
N ALA A 203 5.73 -8.28 -4.21
CA ALA A 203 5.72 -8.75 -5.60
C ALA A 203 4.38 -9.41 -5.97
N ASP A 204 3.71 -10.08 -5.03
CA ASP A 204 2.38 -10.65 -5.26
C ASP A 204 1.31 -9.55 -5.31
N CYS A 205 1.43 -8.52 -4.48
CA CYS A 205 0.57 -7.33 -4.56
C CYS A 205 0.73 -6.60 -5.91
N ALA A 206 1.96 -6.43 -6.39
CA ALA A 206 2.24 -5.84 -7.70
C ALA A 206 1.62 -6.69 -8.82
N ALA A 207 1.79 -8.02 -8.76
CA ALA A 207 1.18 -8.94 -9.73
C ALA A 207 -0.35 -8.87 -9.72
N ALA A 208 -1.00 -8.72 -8.56
CA ALA A 208 -2.45 -8.53 -8.47
C ALA A 208 -2.90 -7.24 -9.15
N CYS A 209 -2.19 -6.13 -8.93
CA CYS A 209 -2.48 -4.86 -9.60
C CYS A 209 -2.33 -4.95 -11.12
N ILE A 210 -1.31 -5.65 -11.61
CA ILE A 210 -1.08 -5.87 -13.05
C ILE A 210 -2.16 -6.77 -13.63
N LYS A 211 -2.51 -7.88 -12.95
CA LYS A 211 -3.59 -8.76 -13.39
C LYS A 211 -4.95 -8.08 -13.46
N ALA A 212 -5.20 -7.13 -12.56
CA ALA A 212 -6.43 -6.34 -12.57
C ALA A 212 -6.57 -5.42 -13.80
N LEU A 213 -5.48 -5.11 -14.53
CA LEU A 213 -5.58 -4.35 -15.80
C LEU A 213 -6.30 -5.12 -16.90
N ASP A 214 -6.05 -6.43 -16.98
CA ASP A 214 -6.55 -7.30 -18.06
C ASP A 214 -7.79 -8.12 -17.64
N ALA A 215 -8.24 -7.98 -16.39
CA ALA A 215 -9.30 -8.79 -15.84
C ALA A 215 -10.68 -8.40 -16.42
N ASP A 216 -11.43 -9.41 -16.86
CA ASP A 216 -12.83 -9.24 -17.32
C ASP A 216 -13.76 -9.21 -16.09
N VAL A 217 -13.81 -8.06 -15.45
CA VAL A 217 -14.61 -7.83 -14.24
C VAL A 217 -15.45 -6.56 -14.38
N PRO A 218 -16.58 -6.47 -13.67
CA PRO A 218 -17.42 -5.26 -13.68
C PRO A 218 -16.64 -4.01 -13.26
N SER A 219 -16.95 -2.88 -13.86
CA SER A 219 -16.40 -1.59 -13.43
C SER A 219 -16.88 -1.27 -12.02
N GLY A 220 -15.98 -0.73 -11.18
CA GLY A 220 -16.23 -0.48 -9.77
C GLY A 220 -16.02 -1.69 -8.86
N ALA A 221 -15.72 -2.87 -9.41
CA ALA A 221 -15.43 -4.07 -8.62
C ALA A 221 -14.22 -3.84 -7.67
N THR A 222 -14.34 -4.40 -6.47
CA THR A 222 -13.35 -4.19 -5.39
C THR A 222 -12.92 -5.53 -4.84
N TYR A 223 -11.60 -5.71 -4.73
CA TYR A 223 -11.01 -6.98 -4.30
C TYR A 223 -9.98 -6.78 -3.19
N PHE A 224 -10.02 -7.64 -2.19
CA PHE A 224 -8.91 -7.81 -1.26
C PHE A 224 -7.84 -8.71 -1.88
N VAL A 225 -6.58 -8.44 -1.54
CA VAL A 225 -5.44 -9.26 -1.95
C VAL A 225 -4.57 -9.52 -0.72
N GLU A 226 -4.28 -10.78 -0.43
CA GLU A 226 -3.46 -11.21 0.72
C GLU A 226 -2.72 -12.51 0.36
N ASP A 227 -1.79 -12.97 1.21
CA ASP A 227 -0.90 -14.09 0.89
C ASP A 227 -1.50 -15.50 1.13
N GLY A 228 -2.80 -15.59 1.41
CA GLY A 228 -3.54 -16.85 1.60
C GLY A 228 -3.45 -17.41 3.02
N GLY A 229 -2.84 -16.68 3.94
CA GLY A 229 -2.66 -17.12 5.33
C GLY A 229 -3.24 -16.15 6.36
N LEU A 230 -3.95 -16.68 7.34
CA LEU A 230 -4.31 -15.91 8.52
C LEU A 230 -3.17 -16.01 9.54
N GLU A 231 -2.47 -14.91 9.75
CA GLU A 231 -1.37 -14.84 10.68
C GLU A 231 -1.76 -14.09 11.96
N THR A 232 -0.99 -14.31 13.02
CA THR A 232 -1.06 -13.47 14.21
C THR A 232 0.12 -12.52 14.26
N LEU A 233 -0.01 -11.41 15.00
CA LEU A 233 1.11 -10.51 15.22
C LEU A 233 2.32 -11.25 15.83
N GLY A 234 2.07 -12.19 16.73
CA GLY A 234 3.11 -13.06 17.30
C GLY A 234 3.75 -13.98 16.27
N GLY A 235 2.95 -14.54 15.34
CA GLY A 235 3.42 -15.33 14.20
C GLY A 235 4.29 -14.52 13.25
N LEU A 236 3.86 -13.30 12.88
CA LEU A 236 4.67 -12.40 12.07
C LEU A 236 6.05 -12.13 12.70
N ILE A 237 6.08 -11.89 14.01
CA ILE A 237 7.33 -11.67 14.75
C ILE A 237 8.19 -12.93 14.71
N ALA A 238 7.61 -14.11 14.91
CA ALA A 238 8.36 -15.37 14.86
C ALA A 238 8.98 -15.62 13.48
N HIS A 239 8.30 -15.28 12.39
CA HIS A 239 8.87 -15.36 11.04
C HIS A 239 10.04 -14.38 10.85
N ILE A 240 9.96 -13.16 11.41
CA ILE A 240 11.10 -12.21 11.38
C ILE A 240 12.28 -12.76 12.20
N GLU A 241 12.03 -13.31 13.40
CA GLU A 241 13.07 -13.94 14.22
C GLU A 241 13.78 -15.07 13.48
N ASN A 242 13.02 -15.95 12.82
CA ASN A 242 13.54 -17.03 12.00
C ASN A 242 14.35 -16.52 10.81
N ALA A 243 13.86 -15.51 10.09
CA ALA A 243 14.54 -14.89 8.95
C ALA A 243 15.89 -14.24 9.32
N LEU A 244 15.98 -13.71 10.54
CA LEU A 244 17.22 -13.13 11.07
C LEU A 244 18.14 -14.13 11.74
N GLY A 245 17.65 -15.34 12.10
CA GLY A 245 18.37 -16.31 12.92
C GLY A 245 18.62 -15.79 14.35
N LYS A 246 17.76 -14.89 14.82
CA LYS A 246 17.86 -14.25 16.14
C LYS A 246 16.49 -14.20 16.80
N ARG A 247 16.47 -14.27 18.13
CA ARG A 247 15.26 -14.06 18.94
C ARG A 247 15.39 -12.81 19.77
N ALA A 248 14.32 -12.06 19.90
CA ALA A 248 14.24 -10.97 20.85
C ALA A 248 14.22 -11.58 22.27
N TRP A 249 15.28 -11.30 23.03
CA TRP A 249 15.44 -11.79 24.40
C TRP A 249 14.62 -10.96 25.40
N LEU A 250 14.28 -9.72 25.05
CA LEU A 250 13.45 -8.82 25.85
C LEU A 250 12.20 -8.43 25.07
N ARG A 251 11.03 -8.89 25.51
CA ARG A 251 9.72 -8.51 24.97
C ARG A 251 9.05 -7.61 25.99
N VAL A 252 8.88 -6.32 25.64
CA VAL A 252 8.37 -5.28 26.55
C VAL A 252 6.94 -4.91 26.17
N PRO A 253 5.93 -5.31 26.96
CA PRO A 253 4.59 -4.78 26.79
C PRO A 253 4.58 -3.27 26.98
N VAL A 254 4.14 -2.52 25.98
CA VAL A 254 4.10 -1.05 26.06
C VAL A 254 2.70 -0.63 26.50
N PRO A 255 2.55 -0.07 27.72
CA PRO A 255 1.26 0.45 28.17
C PRO A 255 0.71 1.54 27.24
N ARG A 256 -0.60 1.55 27.05
CA ARG A 256 -1.26 2.50 26.14
C ARG A 256 -0.89 3.96 26.41
N PHE A 257 -0.82 4.37 27.67
CA PHE A 257 -0.47 5.75 28.04
C PHE A 257 0.95 6.16 27.59
N LEU A 258 1.92 5.24 27.60
CA LEU A 258 3.26 5.48 27.08
C LEU A 258 3.24 5.59 25.55
N MET A 259 2.42 4.79 24.87
CA MET A 259 2.24 4.91 23.42
C MET A 259 1.64 6.28 23.04
N TYR A 260 0.64 6.75 23.79
CA TYR A 260 0.06 8.10 23.59
C TYR A 260 1.10 9.21 23.87
N GLY A 261 1.90 9.07 24.92
CA GLY A 261 3.00 9.99 25.23
C GLY A 261 4.06 10.03 24.12
N ALA A 262 4.45 8.85 23.61
CA ALA A 262 5.40 8.73 22.49
C ALA A 262 4.82 9.34 21.19
N ALA A 263 3.53 9.12 20.92
CA ALA A 263 2.86 9.71 19.76
C ALA A 263 2.80 11.24 19.84
N LEU A 264 2.47 11.81 21.00
CA LEU A 264 2.52 13.25 21.24
C LEU A 264 3.92 13.83 21.02
N GLY A 265 4.96 13.19 21.58
CA GLY A 265 6.35 13.59 21.38
C GLY A 265 6.78 13.52 19.92
N SER A 266 6.36 12.47 19.22
CA SER A 266 6.61 12.28 17.78
C SER A 266 5.90 13.36 16.95
N GLU A 267 4.63 13.66 17.23
CA GLU A 267 3.87 14.74 16.56
C GLU A 267 4.51 16.10 16.78
N PHE A 268 4.92 16.40 18.02
CA PHE A 268 5.62 17.63 18.34
C PHE A 268 6.93 17.76 17.57
N TYR A 269 7.76 16.71 17.59
CA TYR A 269 9.01 16.66 16.81
C TYR A 269 8.74 16.87 15.31
N GLY A 270 7.75 16.17 14.74
CA GLY A 270 7.35 16.33 13.34
C GLY A 270 6.91 17.74 13.01
N SER A 271 6.17 18.40 13.93
CA SER A 271 5.74 19.79 13.79
C SER A 271 6.92 20.75 13.74
N VAL A 272 7.85 20.63 14.68
CA VAL A 272 9.06 21.49 14.77
C VAL A 272 9.96 21.29 13.54
N MET A 273 10.22 20.03 13.15
CA MET A 273 11.11 19.70 12.04
C MET A 273 10.45 19.83 10.66
N GLY A 274 9.16 20.14 10.60
CA GLY A 274 8.44 20.24 9.35
C GLY A 274 8.31 18.91 8.59
N ARG A 275 8.32 17.75 9.29
CA ARG A 275 8.34 16.42 8.69
C ARG A 275 7.12 15.59 9.10
N ALA A 276 6.65 14.73 8.18
CA ALA A 276 5.66 13.72 8.51
C ALA A 276 6.30 12.62 9.38
N VAL A 277 5.60 12.24 10.45
CA VAL A 277 6.04 11.17 11.36
C VAL A 277 5.11 9.96 11.25
N MET A 278 5.63 8.77 11.59
CA MET A 278 4.86 7.53 11.54
C MET A 278 3.95 7.36 12.74
N LEU A 279 4.48 7.60 13.94
CA LEU A 279 3.74 7.41 15.18
C LEU A 279 2.97 8.68 15.50
N THR A 280 1.67 8.63 15.29
CA THR A 280 0.71 9.69 15.62
C THR A 280 -0.42 9.12 16.47
N ARG A 281 -1.15 9.96 17.19
CA ARG A 281 -2.35 9.52 17.94
C ARG A 281 -3.40 8.90 17.04
N ASP A 282 -3.56 9.41 15.81
CA ASP A 282 -4.45 8.84 14.81
C ASP A 282 -4.00 7.43 14.39
N LYS A 283 -2.68 7.20 14.20
CA LYS A 283 -2.11 5.88 13.89
C LYS A 283 -2.26 4.88 15.04
N LEU A 284 -2.33 5.34 16.29
CA LEU A 284 -2.59 4.47 17.43
C LEU A 284 -3.96 3.79 17.35
N ASN A 285 -4.97 4.42 16.73
CA ASN A 285 -6.29 3.78 16.52
C ASN A 285 -6.15 2.50 15.67
N GLU A 286 -5.23 2.49 14.72
CA GLU A 286 -4.93 1.33 13.89
C GLU A 286 -4.07 0.31 14.63
N LEU A 287 -3.00 0.76 15.30
CA LEU A 287 -2.05 -0.11 16.01
C LEU A 287 -2.66 -0.81 17.23
N LEU A 288 -3.64 -0.20 17.88
CA LEU A 288 -4.32 -0.73 19.06
C LEU A 288 -5.58 -1.53 18.75
N ALA A 289 -6.01 -1.54 17.48
CA ALA A 289 -7.13 -2.35 17.04
C ALA A 289 -6.77 -3.83 17.05
N ALA A 290 -7.78 -4.67 17.33
CA ALA A 290 -7.53 -6.08 17.61
C ALA A 290 -7.14 -6.89 16.37
N HIS A 291 -7.87 -6.73 15.25
CA HIS A 291 -7.70 -7.61 14.10
C HIS A 291 -7.77 -6.81 12.79
N TRP A 292 -6.85 -7.13 11.87
CA TRP A 292 -6.80 -6.56 10.53
C TRP A 292 -6.74 -7.68 9.51
N VAL A 293 -7.90 -8.19 9.11
CA VAL A 293 -8.03 -9.41 8.32
C VAL A 293 -8.91 -9.21 7.11
N CYS A 294 -8.53 -9.82 6.00
CA CYS A 294 -9.29 -9.90 4.77
C CYS A 294 -9.08 -11.26 4.10
N ASP A 295 -9.88 -11.56 3.08
CA ASP A 295 -9.83 -12.80 2.31
C ASP A 295 -9.67 -12.47 0.82
N SER A 296 -8.74 -13.11 0.15
CA SER A 296 -8.44 -12.93 -1.27
C SER A 296 -9.12 -13.91 -2.21
N ALA A 297 -9.97 -14.82 -1.73
CA ALA A 297 -10.57 -15.87 -2.57
C ALA A 297 -11.31 -15.29 -3.79
N GLU A 298 -12.06 -14.20 -3.61
CA GLU A 298 -12.76 -13.52 -4.70
C GLU A 298 -11.77 -12.92 -5.71
N ALA A 299 -10.71 -12.26 -5.25
CA ALA A 299 -9.66 -11.73 -6.12
C ALA A 299 -8.97 -12.84 -6.91
N GLN A 300 -8.70 -13.99 -6.27
CA GLN A 300 -8.06 -15.13 -6.94
C GLN A 300 -8.91 -15.66 -8.08
N ALA A 301 -10.22 -15.79 -7.84
CA ALA A 301 -11.16 -16.28 -8.85
C ALA A 301 -11.37 -15.26 -9.98
N ALA A 302 -11.61 -13.97 -9.64
CA ALA A 302 -11.99 -12.95 -10.61
C ALA A 302 -10.82 -12.43 -11.43
N LEU A 303 -9.63 -12.28 -10.84
CA LEU A 303 -8.47 -11.73 -11.52
C LEU A 303 -7.54 -12.81 -12.13
N GLY A 304 -7.82 -14.09 -11.89
CA GLY A 304 -6.91 -15.18 -12.29
C GLY A 304 -5.53 -15.04 -11.66
N TRP A 305 -5.49 -14.48 -10.46
CA TRP A 305 -4.27 -14.22 -9.68
C TRP A 305 -4.23 -15.13 -8.45
N LYS A 306 -3.02 -15.48 -8.02
CA LYS A 306 -2.78 -16.19 -6.72
C LYS A 306 -1.49 -15.68 -6.10
N PRO A 307 -1.45 -15.53 -4.77
CA PRO A 307 -0.19 -15.27 -4.08
C PRO A 307 0.75 -16.48 -4.27
N ARG A 308 2.03 -16.17 -4.42
CA ARG A 308 3.09 -17.19 -4.68
C ARG A 308 4.07 -17.32 -3.53
N ILE A 309 4.18 -16.25 -2.74
CA ILE A 309 5.18 -16.14 -1.68
C ILE A 309 4.46 -16.15 -0.32
N SER A 310 4.69 -17.20 0.45
CA SER A 310 4.19 -17.26 1.83
C SER A 310 4.86 -16.21 2.71
N PHE A 311 4.21 -15.86 3.84
CA PHE A 311 4.78 -14.90 4.78
C PHE A 311 6.16 -15.32 5.30
N ALA A 312 6.37 -16.62 5.56
CA ALA A 312 7.66 -17.17 5.98
C ALA A 312 8.76 -16.92 4.95
N GLU A 313 8.49 -17.20 3.68
CA GLU A 313 9.45 -17.01 2.59
C GLU A 313 9.68 -15.51 2.31
N GLY A 314 8.62 -14.70 2.27
CA GLY A 314 8.69 -13.27 2.03
C GLY A 314 9.51 -12.54 3.11
N THR A 315 9.36 -12.91 4.39
CA THR A 315 10.18 -12.33 5.48
C THR A 315 11.65 -12.73 5.36
N ARG A 316 11.94 -13.96 4.92
CA ARG A 316 13.31 -14.41 4.65
C ARG A 316 13.95 -13.58 3.52
N ILE A 317 13.26 -13.41 2.41
CA ILE A 317 13.71 -12.58 1.27
C ILE A 317 13.93 -11.13 1.70
N THR A 318 12.98 -10.56 2.46
CA THR A 318 13.02 -9.19 2.96
C THR A 318 14.21 -8.96 3.88
N GLY A 319 14.43 -9.84 4.86
CA GLY A 319 15.56 -9.76 5.78
C GLY A 319 16.92 -9.88 5.06
N ALA A 320 17.03 -10.77 4.08
CA ALA A 320 18.23 -10.89 3.25
C ALA A 320 18.48 -9.61 2.42
N TRP A 321 17.42 -9.01 1.87
CA TRP A 321 17.53 -7.75 1.13
C TRP A 321 17.96 -6.60 2.04
N TYR A 322 17.38 -6.45 3.24
CA TYR A 322 17.74 -5.38 4.17
C TYR A 322 19.22 -5.46 4.57
N ARG A 323 19.77 -6.67 4.78
CA ARG A 323 21.19 -6.85 5.05
C ARG A 323 22.06 -6.41 3.86
N ARG A 324 21.73 -6.84 2.64
CA ARG A 324 22.47 -6.46 1.42
C ARG A 324 22.41 -4.97 1.13
N ALA A 325 21.28 -4.34 1.41
CA ALA A 325 21.07 -2.90 1.21
C ALA A 325 21.65 -2.04 2.36
N GLY A 326 22.23 -2.64 3.39
CA GLY A 326 22.79 -1.91 4.55
C GLY A 326 21.74 -1.24 5.42
N TRP A 327 20.50 -1.78 5.43
CA TRP A 327 19.42 -1.25 6.26
C TRP A 327 19.34 -1.94 7.65
N LEU A 328 19.96 -3.11 7.77
CA LEU A 328 20.13 -3.91 8.99
C LEU A 328 21.58 -4.11 9.33
#